data_a717fcb63c57f1fd8226a78d8c3418df
#
_entry.id   a717fcb63c57f1fd8226a78d8c3418df
#
_cell.length_a   1.000
_cell.length_b   1.000
_cell.length_c   1.000
_cell.angle_alpha   90.00
_cell.angle_beta   90.00
_cell.angle_gamma   90.00
#
_symmetry.space_group_name_H-M   'P 1'
#
loop_
_entity.id
_entity.type
_entity.pdbx_description
1 polymer ?
#
loop_
_entity_poly.entity_id
_entity_poly.type
_entity_poly.pdbx_seq_one_letter_code
_entity_poly.pdbx_strand_id
1 'polypeptide(L)'
;MSFPTHEQNGLVWLTSSLLSRYGQTVSHGFSTRKGGVSTPPWDTLNLGPGRGDSPEAVLENYRRFCGALDVPMERAVLSKQVHETTVRLCTAADAGKGLFASRDYTADALITRETDLPLVVFSADCGIMLLYDPVHHAAGAVHAGWRGCAAGILEKTVQAMADTFGSDPAAMVAAVGPSIGPCCFETDDDVPEAMTAALGAEAADLPEEELRRRCAAFAFSLRRGEGGSWILCCCGRPVGEEIRTERA
;
A
#
# COMPACT_ATOMS: atom_id res chain seq x y z
N MET A 1 -13.43 7.65 -7.59
CA MET A 1 -11.94 7.63 -7.73
C MET A 1 -11.61 6.57 -8.75
N SER A 2 -10.62 6.79 -9.60
CA SER A 2 -10.18 5.81 -10.59
C SER A 2 -8.70 5.49 -10.37
N PHE A 3 -8.31 4.29 -10.81
CA PHE A 3 -6.91 3.88 -10.90
C PHE A 3 -6.53 3.77 -12.39
N PRO A 4 -6.06 4.87 -13.00
CA PRO A 4 -5.55 4.83 -14.37
C PRO A 4 -4.48 3.78 -14.52
N THR A 5 -4.59 3.00 -15.60
CA THR A 5 -3.57 2.05 -16.02
C THR A 5 -2.63 2.74 -17.00
N HIS A 6 -1.34 2.57 -16.77
CA HIS A 6 -0.28 3.06 -17.64
C HIS A 6 0.45 1.88 -18.27
N GLU A 7 0.91 2.06 -19.49
CA GLU A 7 1.73 1.09 -20.20
C GLU A 7 2.87 1.79 -20.93
N GLN A 8 4.09 1.28 -20.72
CA GLN A 8 5.28 1.75 -21.41
C GLN A 8 6.27 0.58 -21.60
N ASN A 9 6.61 0.27 -22.82
CA ASN A 9 7.55 -0.81 -23.18
C ASN A 9 7.18 -2.16 -22.56
N GLY A 10 5.89 -2.48 -22.50
CA GLY A 10 5.35 -3.69 -21.89
C GLY A 10 5.24 -3.66 -20.36
N LEU A 11 5.81 -2.65 -19.70
CA LEU A 11 5.60 -2.41 -18.27
C LEU A 11 4.20 -1.85 -18.05
N VAL A 12 3.46 -2.44 -17.13
CA VAL A 12 2.09 -2.01 -16.78
C VAL A 12 2.02 -1.68 -15.31
N TRP A 13 1.50 -0.49 -14.98
CA TRP A 13 1.27 -0.06 -13.59
C TRP A 13 0.02 0.78 -13.45
N LEU A 14 -0.39 0.99 -12.20
CA LEU A 14 -1.55 1.80 -11.85
C LEU A 14 -1.11 3.02 -11.05
N THR A 15 -1.85 4.12 -11.21
CA THR A 15 -1.74 5.29 -10.33
C THR A 15 -3.11 5.64 -9.73
N SER A 16 -3.13 6.38 -8.64
CA SER A 16 -4.36 6.95 -8.09
C SER A 16 -4.65 8.30 -8.75
N SER A 17 -5.82 8.47 -9.36
CA SER A 17 -6.25 9.76 -9.90
C SER A 17 -6.27 10.87 -8.85
N LEU A 18 -6.42 10.53 -7.56
CA LEU A 18 -6.42 11.50 -6.47
C LEU A 18 -5.00 11.99 -6.17
N LEU A 19 -4.03 11.08 -6.03
CA LEU A 19 -2.62 11.44 -5.79
C LEU A 19 -2.00 12.10 -7.02
N SER A 20 -2.43 11.73 -8.24
CA SER A 20 -1.94 12.34 -9.49
C SER A 20 -2.23 13.84 -9.60
N ARG A 21 -3.17 14.38 -8.81
CA ARG A 21 -3.40 15.84 -8.72
C ARG A 21 -2.20 16.58 -8.14
N TYR A 22 -1.35 15.88 -7.43
CA TYR A 22 -0.13 16.40 -6.81
C TYR A 22 1.14 15.92 -7.53
N GLY A 23 1.03 15.52 -8.80
CA GLY A 23 2.10 14.91 -9.58
C GLY A 23 3.36 15.76 -9.77
N GLN A 24 3.31 17.05 -9.43
CA GLN A 24 4.51 17.92 -9.39
C GLN A 24 5.31 17.80 -8.08
N THR A 25 4.71 17.21 -7.04
CA THR A 25 5.30 17.13 -5.68
C THR A 25 5.39 15.71 -5.15
N VAL A 26 4.62 14.77 -5.70
CA VAL A 26 4.67 13.36 -5.33
C VAL A 26 4.51 12.47 -6.57
N SER A 27 5.43 11.52 -6.71
CA SER A 27 5.31 10.41 -7.67
C SER A 27 4.84 9.15 -6.94
N HIS A 28 3.99 8.35 -7.57
CA HIS A 28 3.47 7.12 -7.00
C HIS A 28 3.07 6.10 -8.06
N GLY A 29 3.05 4.84 -7.69
CA GLY A 29 2.59 3.77 -8.57
C GLY A 29 2.38 2.46 -7.84
N PHE A 30 1.43 1.67 -8.34
CA PHE A 30 1.21 0.29 -7.97
C PHE A 30 1.66 -0.58 -9.15
N SER A 31 2.69 -1.38 -8.94
CA SER A 31 3.19 -2.28 -9.99
C SER A 31 2.18 -3.39 -10.26
N THR A 32 2.19 -3.88 -11.51
CA THR A 32 1.62 -5.18 -11.85
C THR A 32 2.74 -6.22 -11.99
N ARG A 33 2.41 -7.44 -12.39
CA ARG A 33 3.41 -8.47 -12.71
C ARG A 33 4.01 -8.36 -14.12
N LYS A 34 3.59 -7.37 -14.95
CA LYS A 34 3.92 -7.28 -16.37
C LYS A 34 5.09 -6.34 -16.65
N GLY A 35 5.91 -6.69 -17.64
CA GLY A 35 6.93 -5.81 -18.21
C GLY A 35 8.30 -5.88 -17.56
N GLY A 36 8.53 -6.90 -16.71
CA GLY A 36 9.84 -7.20 -16.16
C GLY A 36 10.64 -8.17 -17.02
N VAL A 37 11.76 -8.66 -16.46
CA VAL A 37 12.71 -9.59 -17.08
C VAL A 37 12.82 -10.91 -16.32
N SER A 38 12.18 -11.05 -15.17
CA SER A 38 12.20 -12.30 -14.39
C SER A 38 11.53 -13.44 -15.15
N THR A 39 12.09 -14.62 -15.00
CA THR A 39 11.57 -15.86 -15.59
C THR A 39 10.72 -16.64 -14.59
N PRO A 40 9.89 -17.61 -15.03
CA PRO A 40 9.10 -18.42 -14.10
C PRO A 40 9.94 -19.04 -12.98
N PRO A 41 9.41 -19.10 -11.76
CA PRO A 41 8.03 -18.75 -11.34
C PRO A 41 7.80 -17.27 -11.00
N TRP A 42 8.79 -16.39 -11.20
CA TRP A 42 8.71 -14.94 -10.83
C TRP A 42 8.28 -14.02 -11.99
N ASP A 43 7.78 -14.59 -13.07
CA ASP A 43 7.45 -13.86 -14.31
C ASP A 43 6.36 -12.81 -14.11
N THR A 44 6.62 -11.58 -14.54
CA THR A 44 7.87 -11.09 -15.15
C THR A 44 8.47 -9.92 -14.35
N LEU A 45 7.67 -9.08 -13.66
CA LEU A 45 8.10 -7.90 -12.90
C LEU A 45 8.18 -8.22 -11.40
N ASN A 46 9.07 -9.12 -11.01
CA ASN A 46 9.34 -9.36 -9.61
C ASN A 46 10.17 -8.23 -9.02
N LEU A 47 9.63 -7.57 -7.99
CA LEU A 47 10.28 -6.49 -7.24
C LEU A 47 10.68 -6.92 -5.81
N GLY A 48 10.53 -8.20 -5.47
CA GLY A 48 10.86 -8.75 -4.16
C GLY A 48 12.30 -9.27 -4.07
N PRO A 49 13.28 -8.53 -3.53
CA PRO A 49 14.64 -9.03 -3.40
C PRO A 49 14.73 -10.19 -2.39
N GLY A 50 15.61 -11.16 -2.67
CA GLY A 50 15.85 -12.29 -1.77
C GLY A 50 14.72 -13.33 -1.73
N ARG A 51 13.89 -13.40 -2.78
CA ARG A 51 12.82 -14.40 -2.94
C ARG A 51 13.18 -15.54 -3.86
N GLY A 52 14.46 -15.74 -4.16
CA GLY A 52 14.96 -16.82 -4.99
C GLY A 52 15.13 -16.49 -6.48
N ASP A 53 14.71 -15.31 -6.90
CA ASP A 53 14.97 -14.78 -8.25
C ASP A 53 16.40 -14.23 -8.38
N SER A 54 16.88 -14.06 -9.62
CA SER A 54 18.18 -13.43 -9.89
C SER A 54 18.21 -12.01 -9.37
N PRO A 55 19.22 -11.62 -8.57
CA PRO A 55 19.39 -10.25 -8.14
C PRO A 55 19.46 -9.25 -9.29
N GLU A 56 20.08 -9.63 -10.42
CA GLU A 56 20.21 -8.81 -11.61
C GLU A 56 18.85 -8.57 -12.27
N ALA A 57 18.00 -9.61 -12.32
CA ALA A 57 16.63 -9.50 -12.84
C ALA A 57 15.78 -8.56 -11.97
N VAL A 58 15.88 -8.70 -10.63
CA VAL A 58 15.20 -7.83 -9.69
C VAL A 58 15.67 -6.38 -9.85
N LEU A 59 16.97 -6.12 -9.94
CA LEU A 59 17.52 -4.77 -10.16
C LEU A 59 17.04 -4.16 -11.48
N GLU A 60 17.04 -4.95 -12.58
CA GLU A 60 16.51 -4.47 -13.87
C GLU A 60 15.00 -4.16 -13.79
N ASN A 61 14.22 -4.95 -13.04
CA ASN A 61 12.82 -4.68 -12.80
C ASN A 61 12.63 -3.36 -12.03
N TYR A 62 13.43 -3.12 -10.99
CA TYR A 62 13.43 -1.82 -10.30
C TYR A 62 13.82 -0.68 -11.22
N ARG A 63 14.86 -0.84 -12.03
CA ARG A 63 15.29 0.18 -12.99
C ARG A 63 14.14 0.58 -13.94
N ARG A 64 13.40 -0.40 -14.43
CA ARG A 64 12.23 -0.16 -15.30
C ARG A 64 11.11 0.56 -14.57
N PHE A 65 10.74 0.04 -13.40
CA PHE A 65 9.60 0.57 -12.66
C PHE A 65 9.89 1.97 -12.08
N CYS A 66 11.04 2.18 -11.46
CA CYS A 66 11.47 3.49 -10.97
C CYS A 66 11.63 4.50 -12.11
N GLY A 67 12.19 4.06 -13.26
CA GLY A 67 12.28 4.89 -14.46
C GLY A 67 10.92 5.31 -15.02
N ALA A 68 9.91 4.44 -14.96
CA ALA A 68 8.55 4.78 -15.38
C ALA A 68 7.85 5.78 -14.44
N LEU A 69 8.25 5.81 -13.17
CA LEU A 69 7.76 6.74 -12.16
C LEU A 69 8.62 8.01 -12.03
N ASP A 70 9.72 8.08 -12.75
CA ASP A 70 10.73 9.16 -12.65
C ASP A 70 11.22 9.37 -11.20
N VAL A 71 11.60 8.26 -10.53
CA VAL A 71 12.12 8.28 -9.16
C VAL A 71 13.50 7.61 -9.08
N PRO A 72 14.41 8.08 -8.20
CA PRO A 72 15.77 7.55 -8.10
C PRO A 72 15.78 6.18 -7.42
N MET A 73 15.99 5.12 -8.21
CA MET A 73 16.06 3.72 -7.74
C MET A 73 17.10 3.53 -6.65
N GLU A 74 18.25 4.20 -6.77
CA GLU A 74 19.41 4.07 -5.87
C GLU A 74 19.11 4.55 -4.46
N ARG A 75 18.07 5.36 -4.31
CA ARG A 75 17.61 5.92 -3.04
C ARG A 75 16.38 5.21 -2.46
N ALA A 76 15.84 4.23 -3.16
CA ALA A 76 14.64 3.52 -2.71
C ALA A 76 14.86 2.84 -1.35
N VAL A 77 13.90 3.03 -0.44
CA VAL A 77 13.89 2.42 0.90
C VAL A 77 12.82 1.34 0.92
N LEU A 78 13.24 0.09 1.11
CA LEU A 78 12.38 -1.06 1.08
C LEU A 78 11.95 -1.48 2.49
N SER A 79 10.67 -1.68 2.69
CA SER A 79 10.11 -2.22 3.94
C SER A 79 10.51 -3.68 4.15
N LYS A 80 10.79 -4.07 5.40
CA LYS A 80 10.89 -5.46 5.86
C LYS A 80 9.65 -5.77 6.69
N GLN A 81 8.60 -6.19 6.01
CA GLN A 81 7.27 -6.39 6.56
C GLN A 81 7.17 -7.69 7.36
N VAL A 82 6.50 -7.63 8.49
CA VAL A 82 6.29 -8.75 9.42
C VAL A 82 4.83 -8.88 9.85
N HIS A 83 3.92 -8.15 9.20
CA HIS A 83 2.48 -8.09 9.48
C HIS A 83 2.16 -7.54 10.87
N GLU A 84 2.93 -6.56 11.31
CA GLU A 84 2.78 -5.84 12.58
C GLU A 84 2.37 -4.38 12.32
N THR A 85 2.57 -3.52 13.33
CA THR A 85 2.16 -2.10 13.24
C THR A 85 3.32 -1.12 13.41
N THR A 86 4.55 -1.57 13.17
CA THR A 86 5.72 -0.71 13.26
C THR A 86 5.73 0.30 12.10
N VAL A 87 5.74 1.58 12.45
CA VAL A 87 5.90 2.71 11.53
C VAL A 87 7.33 3.23 11.65
N ARG A 88 8.04 3.32 10.52
CA ARG A 88 9.42 3.81 10.47
C ARG A 88 9.49 5.18 9.80
N LEU A 89 10.09 6.15 10.48
CA LEU A 89 10.58 7.38 9.86
C LEU A 89 11.83 7.06 9.03
N CYS A 90 11.76 7.34 7.73
CA CYS A 90 12.87 7.20 6.79
C CYS A 90 13.50 8.57 6.49
N THR A 91 14.81 8.62 6.50
CA THR A 91 15.63 9.82 6.24
C THR A 91 16.61 9.54 5.10
N ALA A 92 17.35 10.55 4.68
CA ALA A 92 18.41 10.41 3.68
C ALA A 92 19.44 9.32 4.05
N ALA A 93 19.63 9.01 5.35
CA ALA A 93 20.52 7.94 5.82
C ALA A 93 19.99 6.53 5.54
N ASP A 94 18.69 6.40 5.18
CA ASP A 94 18.08 5.14 4.83
C ASP A 94 18.10 4.86 3.31
N ALA A 95 18.59 5.81 2.51
CA ALA A 95 18.63 5.67 1.06
C ALA A 95 19.31 4.38 0.61
N GLY A 96 18.64 3.62 -0.26
CA GLY A 96 19.10 2.36 -0.82
C GLY A 96 18.95 1.13 0.09
N LYS A 97 18.42 1.28 1.32
CA LYS A 97 18.22 0.14 2.23
C LYS A 97 17.22 -0.87 1.68
N GLY A 98 17.67 -2.09 1.58
CA GLY A 98 16.92 -3.24 1.08
C GLY A 98 17.17 -3.59 -0.38
N LEU A 99 17.76 -2.69 -1.16
CA LEU A 99 18.16 -2.94 -2.54
C LEU A 99 19.69 -2.88 -2.70
N PHE A 100 20.34 -1.86 -2.16
CA PHE A 100 21.80 -1.64 -2.26
C PHE A 100 22.50 -1.75 -0.90
N ALA A 101 21.80 -1.55 0.19
CA ALA A 101 22.28 -1.68 1.54
C ALA A 101 21.40 -2.63 2.36
N SER A 102 21.95 -3.17 3.45
CA SER A 102 21.21 -4.08 4.33
C SER A 102 20.02 -3.38 5.01
N ARG A 103 18.93 -4.11 5.17
CA ARG A 103 17.78 -3.73 6.01
C ARG A 103 17.98 -4.27 7.41
N ASP A 104 18.32 -3.40 8.34
CA ASP A 104 18.58 -3.69 9.75
C ASP A 104 17.34 -3.44 10.65
N TYR A 105 16.15 -3.35 10.04
CA TYR A 105 14.89 -3.05 10.71
C TYR A 105 13.73 -3.89 10.16
N THR A 106 12.65 -3.96 10.93
CA THR A 106 11.33 -4.40 10.48
C THR A 106 10.35 -3.22 10.56
N ALA A 107 9.49 -3.08 9.57
CA ALA A 107 8.42 -2.09 9.54
C ALA A 107 7.38 -2.50 8.51
N ASP A 108 6.12 -2.28 8.82
CA ASP A 108 5.00 -2.46 7.91
C ASP A 108 4.50 -1.13 7.33
N ALA A 109 4.96 -0.01 7.90
CA ALA A 109 4.76 1.32 7.33
C ALA A 109 6.06 2.12 7.33
N LEU A 110 6.25 2.90 6.27
CA LEU A 110 7.36 3.83 6.08
C LEU A 110 6.79 5.22 5.89
N ILE A 111 7.36 6.22 6.56
CA ILE A 111 6.99 7.64 6.39
C ILE A 111 8.25 8.47 6.14
N THR A 112 8.12 9.53 5.36
CA THR A 112 9.23 10.46 5.08
C THR A 112 8.74 11.85 4.70
N ARG A 113 9.61 12.84 4.86
CA ARG A 113 9.49 14.17 4.27
C ARG A 113 10.69 14.51 3.39
N GLU A 114 11.58 13.55 3.19
CA GLU A 114 12.74 13.73 2.33
C GLU A 114 12.32 13.71 0.86
N THR A 115 12.85 14.64 0.08
CA THR A 115 12.74 14.62 -1.37
C THR A 115 13.59 13.51 -1.97
N ASP A 116 13.12 12.94 -3.07
CA ASP A 116 13.82 11.89 -3.80
C ASP A 116 14.19 10.66 -2.95
N LEU A 117 13.33 10.33 -1.98
CA LEU A 117 13.46 9.14 -1.15
C LEU A 117 12.24 8.21 -1.38
N PRO A 118 12.24 7.37 -2.43
CA PRO A 118 11.13 6.48 -2.72
C PRO A 118 10.92 5.46 -1.60
N LEU A 119 9.70 5.36 -1.08
CA LEU A 119 9.29 4.35 -0.10
C LEU A 119 8.66 3.17 -0.83
N VAL A 120 9.09 1.96 -0.51
CA VAL A 120 8.60 0.74 -1.16
C VAL A 120 8.03 -0.23 -0.12
N VAL A 121 6.77 -0.57 -0.31
CA VAL A 121 6.09 -1.66 0.40
C VAL A 121 5.64 -2.73 -0.60
N PHE A 122 5.54 -3.96 -0.13
CA PHE A 122 5.24 -5.12 -0.96
C PHE A 122 3.88 -5.70 -0.61
N SER A 123 3.19 -6.18 -1.62
CA SER A 123 2.00 -7.01 -1.44
C SER A 123 1.89 -8.05 -2.56
N ALA A 124 1.26 -9.18 -2.21
CA ALA A 124 0.62 -10.07 -3.16
C ALA A 124 -0.90 -9.90 -3.04
N ASP A 125 -1.43 -10.11 -1.82
CA ASP A 125 -2.86 -10.09 -1.51
C ASP A 125 -3.24 -9.01 -0.50
N CYS A 126 -2.34 -8.68 0.42
CA CYS A 126 -2.57 -7.67 1.46
C CYS A 126 -2.83 -6.29 0.88
N GLY A 127 -3.53 -5.45 1.61
CA GLY A 127 -3.72 -4.05 1.26
C GLY A 127 -2.41 -3.26 1.27
N ILE A 128 -2.32 -2.35 0.34
CA ILE A 128 -1.30 -1.29 0.33
C ILE A 128 -2.01 0.05 0.40
N MET A 129 -1.52 0.94 1.24
CA MET A 129 -1.99 2.31 1.25
C MET A 129 -0.84 3.28 1.06
N LEU A 130 -1.08 4.26 0.19
CA LEU A 130 -0.19 5.40 0.01
C LEU A 130 -0.85 6.62 0.62
N LEU A 131 -0.10 7.34 1.46
CA LEU A 131 -0.51 8.56 2.13
C LEU A 131 0.34 9.73 1.62
N TYR A 132 -0.29 10.88 1.48
CA TYR A 132 0.40 12.12 1.13
C TYR A 132 -0.20 13.31 1.88
N ASP A 133 0.65 14.10 2.50
CA ASP A 133 0.33 15.39 3.08
C ASP A 133 0.80 16.50 2.11
N PRO A 134 -0.13 17.19 1.43
CA PRO A 134 0.25 18.22 0.46
C PRO A 134 0.72 19.53 1.11
N VAL A 135 0.51 19.71 2.42
CA VAL A 135 0.91 20.90 3.16
C VAL A 135 2.37 20.80 3.60
N HIS A 136 2.76 19.66 4.15
CA HIS A 136 4.12 19.43 4.66
C HIS A 136 4.99 18.63 3.69
N HIS A 137 4.46 18.26 2.51
CA HIS A 137 5.13 17.41 1.50
C HIS A 137 5.66 16.10 2.10
N ALA A 138 4.87 15.50 3.01
CA ALA A 138 5.21 14.24 3.64
C ALA A 138 4.48 13.07 2.96
N ALA A 139 5.16 11.94 2.82
CA ALA A 139 4.64 10.73 2.20
C ALA A 139 4.67 9.56 3.17
N GLY A 140 3.71 8.65 3.01
CA GLY A 140 3.65 7.38 3.73
C GLY A 140 3.31 6.22 2.78
N ALA A 141 3.94 5.08 3.01
CA ALA A 141 3.63 3.83 2.34
C ALA A 141 3.37 2.73 3.40
N VAL A 142 2.21 2.11 3.36
CA VAL A 142 1.71 1.20 4.39
C VAL A 142 1.39 -0.16 3.78
N HIS A 143 1.94 -1.21 4.35
CA HIS A 143 1.50 -2.57 4.14
C HIS A 143 0.44 -2.90 5.20
N ALA A 144 -0.78 -3.10 4.74
CA ALA A 144 -1.96 -3.31 5.58
C ALA A 144 -2.45 -4.77 5.44
N GLY A 145 -1.67 -5.72 5.95
CA GLY A 145 -2.13 -7.09 6.16
C GLY A 145 -3.21 -7.13 7.24
N TRP A 146 -4.07 -8.16 7.27
CA TRP A 146 -5.22 -8.20 8.18
C TRP A 146 -4.84 -8.04 9.67
N ARG A 147 -3.70 -8.62 10.11
CA ARG A 147 -3.21 -8.45 11.50
C ARG A 147 -2.83 -7.00 11.79
N GLY A 148 -2.14 -6.36 10.84
CA GLY A 148 -1.81 -4.94 10.94
C GLY A 148 -3.04 -4.06 10.96
N CYS A 149 -4.05 -4.36 10.15
CA CYS A 149 -5.32 -3.63 10.13
C CYS A 149 -6.06 -3.75 11.45
N ALA A 150 -6.25 -4.98 11.96
CA ALA A 150 -6.88 -5.21 13.25
C ALA A 150 -6.15 -4.52 14.42
N ALA A 151 -4.82 -4.40 14.31
CA ALA A 151 -3.98 -3.73 15.30
C ALA A 151 -3.80 -2.22 15.04
N GLY A 152 -4.49 -1.62 14.04
CA GLY A 152 -4.53 -0.18 13.78
C GLY A 152 -3.27 0.37 13.10
N ILE A 153 -2.66 -0.32 12.14
CA ILE A 153 -1.47 0.16 11.41
C ILE A 153 -1.74 1.49 10.70
N LEU A 154 -2.95 1.69 10.19
CA LEU A 154 -3.31 2.89 9.45
C LEU A 154 -3.40 4.11 10.37
N GLU A 155 -4.13 3.98 11.46
CA GLU A 155 -4.27 5.01 12.48
C GLU A 155 -2.92 5.38 13.08
N LYS A 156 -2.09 4.37 13.38
CA LYS A 156 -0.72 4.58 13.89
C LYS A 156 0.17 5.29 12.87
N THR A 157 0.01 5.01 11.58
CA THR A 157 0.79 5.70 10.54
C THR A 157 0.36 7.15 10.40
N VAL A 158 -0.95 7.42 10.36
CA VAL A 158 -1.49 8.78 10.31
C VAL A 158 -1.07 9.57 11.55
N GLN A 159 -1.15 8.97 12.74
CA GLN A 159 -0.70 9.59 13.98
C GLN A 159 0.82 9.87 13.96
N ALA A 160 1.62 8.93 13.48
CA ALA A 160 3.07 9.13 13.34
C ALA A 160 3.41 10.27 12.38
N MET A 161 2.65 10.44 11.28
CA MET A 161 2.81 11.59 10.38
C MET A 161 2.39 12.90 11.05
N ALA A 162 1.31 12.89 11.84
CA ALA A 162 0.89 14.06 12.62
C ALA A 162 1.95 14.45 13.65
N ASP A 163 2.44 13.50 14.43
CA ASP A 163 3.43 13.74 15.49
C ASP A 163 4.80 14.18 14.93
N THR A 164 5.20 13.61 13.79
CA THR A 164 6.54 13.82 13.22
C THR A 164 6.61 15.06 12.33
N PHE A 165 5.56 15.30 11.52
CA PHE A 165 5.57 16.33 10.48
C PHE A 165 4.57 17.46 10.75
N GLY A 166 3.68 17.32 11.74
CA GLY A 166 2.57 18.23 11.97
C GLY A 166 1.42 18.06 10.98
N SER A 167 1.35 16.90 10.33
CA SER A 167 0.31 16.60 9.33
C SER A 167 -1.08 16.65 9.94
N ASP A 168 -2.00 17.36 9.28
CA ASP A 168 -3.43 17.31 9.64
C ASP A 168 -4.08 16.11 8.93
N PRO A 169 -4.60 15.12 9.66
CA PRO A 169 -5.28 13.98 9.07
C PRO A 169 -6.43 14.35 8.11
N ALA A 170 -7.10 15.47 8.36
CA ALA A 170 -8.20 15.94 7.52
C ALA A 170 -7.73 16.51 6.17
N ALA A 171 -6.47 16.96 6.09
CA ALA A 171 -5.86 17.48 4.87
C ALA A 171 -5.08 16.42 4.08
N MET A 172 -4.82 15.27 4.69
CA MET A 172 -4.08 14.18 4.05
C MET A 172 -4.88 13.54 2.93
N VAL A 173 -4.16 13.04 1.94
CA VAL A 173 -4.69 12.28 0.80
C VAL A 173 -4.24 10.83 0.93
N ALA A 174 -5.18 9.90 0.76
CA ALA A 174 -4.91 8.47 0.82
C ALA A 174 -5.36 7.76 -0.46
N ALA A 175 -4.56 6.79 -0.89
CA ALA A 175 -4.91 5.88 -1.97
C ALA A 175 -4.69 4.43 -1.52
N VAL A 176 -5.76 3.63 -1.56
CA VAL A 176 -5.70 2.20 -1.27
C VAL A 176 -5.48 1.47 -2.59
N GLY A 177 -4.39 0.74 -2.69
CA GLY A 177 -4.00 -0.01 -3.87
C GLY A 177 -4.78 -1.31 -4.07
N PRO A 178 -4.52 -2.02 -5.17
CA PRO A 178 -5.08 -3.35 -5.42
C PRO A 178 -4.76 -4.33 -4.29
N SER A 179 -5.74 -5.16 -3.94
CA SER A 179 -5.61 -6.20 -2.93
C SER A 179 -6.62 -7.32 -3.17
N ILE A 180 -6.51 -8.42 -2.42
CA ILE A 180 -7.51 -9.48 -2.43
C ILE A 180 -8.85 -8.93 -1.93
N GLY A 181 -9.93 -9.30 -2.61
CA GLY A 181 -11.27 -8.89 -2.23
C GLY A 181 -12.03 -9.96 -1.42
N PRO A 182 -13.18 -9.59 -0.83
CA PRO A 182 -13.97 -10.49 0.00
C PRO A 182 -14.49 -11.72 -0.74
N CYS A 183 -14.56 -11.67 -2.07
CA CYS A 183 -14.96 -12.81 -2.90
C CYS A 183 -13.89 -13.91 -3.02
N CYS A 184 -12.64 -13.62 -2.66
CA CYS A 184 -11.51 -14.52 -2.84
C CYS A 184 -10.70 -14.73 -1.54
N PHE A 185 -10.96 -13.92 -0.52
CA PHE A 185 -10.27 -14.01 0.76
C PHE A 185 -11.01 -15.01 1.66
N GLU A 186 -10.62 -16.26 1.58
CA GLU A 186 -11.04 -17.30 2.50
C GLU A 186 -10.26 -17.18 3.80
N THR A 187 -10.95 -17.21 4.94
CA THR A 187 -10.33 -17.04 6.26
C THR A 187 -10.85 -18.10 7.23
N ASP A 188 -10.03 -18.47 8.17
CA ASP A 188 -10.41 -19.16 9.37
C ASP A 188 -11.04 -18.17 10.39
N ASP A 189 -11.45 -18.67 11.55
CA ASP A 189 -12.14 -17.87 12.57
C ASP A 189 -11.23 -16.78 13.21
N ASP A 190 -9.92 -16.90 13.10
CA ASP A 190 -8.94 -15.94 13.64
C ASP A 190 -9.09 -14.54 13.06
N VAL A 191 -9.43 -14.41 11.79
CA VAL A 191 -9.62 -13.10 11.14
C VAL A 191 -10.92 -12.43 11.59
N PRO A 192 -12.09 -13.05 11.51
CA PRO A 192 -13.33 -12.49 12.05
C PRO A 192 -13.24 -12.13 13.54
N GLU A 193 -12.63 -12.98 14.36
CA GLU A 193 -12.44 -12.71 15.81
C GLU A 193 -11.60 -11.44 16.03
N ALA A 194 -10.44 -11.35 15.38
CA ALA A 194 -9.57 -10.18 15.52
C ALA A 194 -10.22 -8.88 15.02
N MET A 195 -10.95 -8.95 13.90
CA MET A 195 -11.64 -7.79 13.35
C MET A 195 -12.84 -7.38 14.20
N THR A 196 -13.58 -8.35 14.76
CA THR A 196 -14.67 -8.07 15.71
C THR A 196 -14.14 -7.38 16.95
N ALA A 197 -13.03 -7.85 17.50
CA ALA A 197 -12.38 -7.21 18.64
C ALA A 197 -11.90 -5.78 18.31
N ALA A 198 -11.38 -5.56 17.11
CA ALA A 198 -10.93 -4.24 16.66
C ALA A 198 -12.07 -3.25 16.41
N LEU A 199 -13.21 -3.72 15.89
CA LEU A 199 -14.41 -2.91 15.63
C LEU A 199 -15.23 -2.64 16.91
N GLY A 200 -15.06 -3.46 17.94
CA GLY A 200 -15.79 -3.31 19.20
C GLY A 200 -17.32 -3.34 19.04
N ALA A 201 -18.00 -2.34 19.59
CA ALA A 201 -19.46 -2.25 19.55
C ALA A 201 -20.06 -2.18 18.14
N GLU A 202 -19.31 -1.72 17.15
CA GLU A 202 -19.78 -1.66 15.76
C GLU A 202 -19.91 -3.04 15.12
N ALA A 203 -19.21 -4.04 15.65
CA ALA A 203 -19.30 -5.42 15.17
C ALA A 203 -20.52 -6.16 15.77
N ALA A 204 -20.97 -5.76 16.98
CA ALA A 204 -21.98 -6.49 17.74
C ALA A 204 -23.36 -6.55 17.05
N ASP A 205 -23.68 -5.57 16.21
CA ASP A 205 -24.96 -5.46 15.53
C ASP A 205 -24.94 -5.97 14.08
N LEU A 206 -23.81 -6.51 13.60
CA LEU A 206 -23.68 -6.97 12.23
C LEU A 206 -24.03 -8.46 12.12
N PRO A 207 -24.83 -8.86 11.10
CA PRO A 207 -24.99 -10.28 10.75
C PRO A 207 -23.61 -10.89 10.42
N GLU A 208 -23.43 -12.19 10.77
CA GLU A 208 -22.16 -12.89 10.58
C GLU A 208 -21.60 -12.78 9.15
N GLU A 209 -22.46 -12.93 8.15
CA GLU A 209 -22.08 -12.80 6.73
C GLU A 209 -21.63 -11.37 6.39
N GLU A 210 -22.30 -10.37 6.92
CA GLU A 210 -21.93 -8.96 6.76
C GLU A 210 -20.65 -8.65 7.52
N LEU A 211 -20.46 -9.22 8.72
CA LEU A 211 -19.23 -9.12 9.49
C LEU A 211 -18.05 -9.73 8.71
N ARG A 212 -18.18 -10.95 8.19
CA ARG A 212 -17.15 -11.58 7.34
C ARG A 212 -16.84 -10.73 6.12
N ARG A 213 -17.85 -10.18 5.46
CA ARG A 213 -17.70 -9.29 4.31
C ARG A 213 -17.00 -7.98 4.70
N ARG A 214 -17.35 -7.38 5.83
CA ARG A 214 -16.71 -6.18 6.35
C ARG A 214 -15.32 -6.45 6.88
N CYS A 215 -15.05 -7.59 7.48
CA CYS A 215 -13.70 -7.97 7.91
C CYS A 215 -12.74 -8.05 6.73
N ALA A 216 -13.16 -8.64 5.62
CA ALA A 216 -12.38 -8.62 4.39
C ALA A 216 -12.26 -7.21 3.79
N ALA A 217 -13.26 -6.34 3.97
CA ALA A 217 -13.30 -4.97 3.48
C ALA A 217 -12.73 -3.95 4.48
N PHE A 218 -12.79 -4.21 5.79
CA PHE A 218 -12.30 -3.31 6.85
C PHE A 218 -10.79 -3.14 6.80
N ALA A 219 -10.06 -4.18 6.39
CA ALA A 219 -8.65 -4.05 6.08
C ALA A 219 -8.34 -2.89 5.11
N PHE A 220 -9.36 -2.34 4.43
CA PHE A 220 -9.25 -1.33 3.39
C PHE A 220 -10.21 -0.14 3.56
N SER A 221 -10.84 0.01 4.74
CA SER A 221 -11.80 1.08 5.00
C SER A 221 -11.14 2.21 5.78
N LEU A 222 -10.90 3.34 5.12
CA LEU A 222 -10.62 4.60 5.80
C LEU A 222 -11.94 5.31 6.09
N ARG A 223 -12.26 5.51 7.35
CA ARG A 223 -13.30 6.47 7.75
C ARG A 223 -12.75 7.87 7.62
N ARG A 224 -13.27 8.64 6.68
CA ARG A 224 -13.25 10.09 6.75
C ARG A 224 -14.32 10.49 7.76
N GLY A 225 -13.97 11.34 8.72
CA GLY A 225 -14.94 11.88 9.68
C GLY A 225 -16.21 12.35 8.98
N GLU A 226 -17.36 11.92 9.50
CA GLU A 226 -18.72 12.15 9.01
C GLU A 226 -19.02 11.67 7.56
N GLY A 227 -19.42 10.41 7.44
CA GLY A 227 -20.36 9.99 6.40
C GLY A 227 -19.84 9.37 5.14
N GLY A 228 -18.74 8.61 5.12
CA GLY A 228 -18.36 7.87 3.92
C GLY A 228 -17.45 6.69 4.18
N SER A 229 -17.98 5.48 4.09
CA SER A 229 -17.18 4.26 4.01
C SER A 229 -16.76 4.03 2.56
N TRP A 230 -15.48 3.76 2.31
CA TRP A 230 -14.97 3.40 1.00
C TRP A 230 -14.64 1.90 1.00
N ILE A 231 -15.27 1.13 0.14
CA ILE A 231 -14.98 -0.28 -0.09
C ILE A 231 -14.24 -0.38 -1.43
N LEU A 232 -13.02 -0.92 -1.42
CA LEU A 232 -12.29 -1.26 -2.62
C LEU A 232 -12.32 -2.78 -2.78
N CYS A 233 -13.02 -3.29 -3.79
CA CYS A 233 -12.99 -4.69 -4.16
C CYS A 233 -12.11 -4.84 -5.41
N CYS A 234 -10.99 -5.54 -5.31
CA CYS A 234 -10.13 -5.90 -6.43
C CYS A 234 -10.03 -7.42 -6.51
N CYS A 235 -11.07 -8.05 -7.05
CA CYS A 235 -11.02 -9.46 -7.43
C CYS A 235 -10.47 -9.53 -8.83
N GLY A 236 -9.23 -9.87 -9.07
CA GLY A 236 -8.63 -10.33 -10.32
C GLY A 236 -9.34 -10.11 -11.69
N ARG A 237 -10.39 -9.28 -11.73
CA ARG A 237 -11.10 -8.90 -12.94
C ARG A 237 -10.31 -7.85 -13.69
N PRO A 238 -10.37 -7.84 -15.01
CA PRO A 238 -9.67 -6.83 -15.82
C PRO A 238 -10.07 -5.43 -15.38
N VAL A 239 -9.08 -4.56 -15.22
CA VAL A 239 -9.23 -3.15 -14.89
C VAL A 239 -10.11 -2.51 -15.96
N GLY A 240 -11.35 -2.20 -15.65
CA GLY A 240 -12.33 -1.65 -16.59
C GLY A 240 -13.73 -1.48 -16.00
N GLU A 241 -14.03 -2.07 -14.85
CA GLU A 241 -15.32 -1.85 -14.19
C GLU A 241 -15.20 -0.75 -13.13
N GLU A 242 -16.12 0.20 -13.20
CA GLU A 242 -16.26 1.32 -12.27
C GLU A 242 -16.34 0.81 -10.82
N ILE A 243 -15.52 1.39 -9.96
CA ILE A 243 -15.63 1.22 -8.51
C ILE A 243 -16.95 1.87 -8.09
N ARG A 244 -17.97 1.06 -7.84
CA ARG A 244 -19.22 1.56 -7.28
C ARG A 244 -18.99 1.86 -5.80
N THR A 245 -19.14 3.12 -5.45
CA THR A 245 -19.30 3.55 -4.07
C THR A 245 -20.76 3.29 -3.68
N GLU A 246 -21.04 2.24 -2.96
CA GLU A 246 -22.32 2.12 -2.28
C GLU A 246 -22.26 2.94 -0.99
N ARG A 247 -23.16 3.91 -0.89
CA ARG A 247 -23.43 4.58 0.38
C ARG A 247 -24.24 3.61 1.23
N ALA A 248 -23.75 3.27 2.40
CA ALA A 248 -24.57 2.70 3.47
C ALA A 248 -25.14 3.84 4.31
#